data_ba13b00991a8e14d984a82b0e25f6a92
#
_entry.id   ba13b00991a8e14d984a82b0e25f6a92
#
_cell.length_a   1.000
_cell.length_b   1.000
_cell.length_c   1.000
_cell.angle_alpha   90.00
_cell.angle_beta   90.00
_cell.angle_gamma   90.00
#
_symmetry.space_group_name_H-M   'P 1'
#
loop_
_entity.id
_entity.type
_entity.pdbx_description
1 polymer ?
#
loop_
_entity_poly.entity_id
_entity_poly.type
_entity_poly.pdbx_seq_one_letter_code
_entity_poly.pdbx_strand_id
1 'polypeptide(L)'
;MLPEIFKSPFKGRSLLNWLDYTPHEILHILDIALQVKAEARRGEIHQRFLGKTIALIFEKRSTRTRCSFETAFGEEGGRPVFLSSNDIQLGDKESVADTARVLGRMFSAIEFRGFSQKHAELLAQYAGIPVINGLTDEFHPTQALADVMTLKEKFGKLQGLNVAFVGDGRNNVARSLMIICAKLGINITIIAPKELFPAEDIVSLCNGFAEKSGSKITISHDISLVKDADSVYTDVWTSMGEEAHKETRKAMLKPYQVNKALMAATGKDSTVFMHCLPAIKGEEVTEEVFEGPQSLVWEQAENRKHTIKAIMLALL
;
A
#
# COMPACT_ATOMS: atom_id res chain seq x y z
N MET A 1 -13.15 -25.46 13.05
CA MET A 1 -12.03 -24.68 13.61
C MET A 1 -11.31 -23.98 12.47
N LEU A 2 -10.96 -22.70 12.60
CA LEU A 2 -10.13 -22.01 11.61
C LEU A 2 -8.75 -22.69 11.54
N PRO A 3 -8.19 -22.86 10.32
CA PRO A 3 -6.79 -23.30 10.17
C PRO A 3 -5.82 -22.45 11.00
N GLU A 4 -4.71 -23.05 11.44
CA GLU A 4 -3.73 -22.42 12.35
C GLU A 4 -3.20 -21.07 11.79
N ILE A 5 -3.02 -20.97 10.47
CA ILE A 5 -2.54 -19.76 9.80
C ILE A 5 -3.44 -18.53 10.04
N PHE A 6 -4.73 -18.71 10.34
CA PHE A 6 -5.65 -17.61 10.65
C PHE A 6 -5.72 -17.25 12.13
N LYS A 7 -4.98 -17.97 12.99
CA LYS A 7 -4.82 -17.60 14.40
C LYS A 7 -3.78 -16.50 14.52
N SER A 8 -4.25 -15.26 14.67
CA SER A 8 -3.39 -14.09 14.73
C SER A 8 -3.11 -13.66 16.17
N PRO A 9 -1.83 -13.45 16.55
CA PRO A 9 -1.49 -12.92 17.88
C PRO A 9 -1.74 -11.40 18.00
N PHE A 10 -2.05 -10.73 16.88
CA PHE A 10 -2.29 -9.28 16.83
C PHE A 10 -3.76 -8.91 16.56
N LYS A 11 -4.66 -9.82 16.85
CA LYS A 11 -6.11 -9.59 16.82
C LYS A 11 -6.49 -8.39 17.70
N GLY A 12 -7.32 -7.50 17.17
CA GLY A 12 -7.74 -6.27 17.84
C GLY A 12 -6.81 -5.07 17.62
N ARG A 13 -5.61 -5.26 17.02
CA ARG A 13 -4.72 -4.16 16.67
C ARG A 13 -5.24 -3.40 15.44
N SER A 14 -4.77 -2.15 15.27
CA SER A 14 -4.99 -1.34 14.07
C SER A 14 -3.78 -1.39 13.14
N LEU A 15 -4.00 -1.25 11.84
CA LEU A 15 -2.95 -1.09 10.84
C LEU A 15 -2.99 0.34 10.28
N LEU A 16 -2.17 1.23 10.82
CA LEU A 16 -2.07 2.62 10.36
C LEU A 16 -0.88 2.82 9.40
N ASN A 17 0.17 2.06 9.62
CA ASN A 17 1.40 1.99 8.82
C ASN A 17 2.14 0.68 9.17
N TRP A 18 3.31 0.45 8.55
CA TRP A 18 4.12 -0.75 8.82
C TRP A 18 5.22 -0.53 9.87
N LEU A 19 5.34 0.66 10.47
CA LEU A 19 6.36 0.95 11.50
C LEU A 19 6.18 0.08 12.74
N ASP A 20 4.93 -0.12 13.16
CA ASP A 20 4.55 -0.83 14.39
C ASP A 20 4.49 -2.35 14.26
N TYR A 21 4.72 -2.89 13.05
CA TYR A 21 4.69 -4.31 12.79
C TYR A 21 6.09 -4.88 12.60
N THR A 22 6.37 -6.01 13.23
CA THR A 22 7.64 -6.73 13.04
C THR A 22 7.70 -7.39 11.65
N PRO A 23 8.90 -7.70 11.11
CA PRO A 23 9.03 -8.47 9.87
C PRO A 23 8.25 -9.80 9.90
N HIS A 24 8.26 -10.51 11.02
CA HIS A 24 7.54 -11.77 11.18
C HIS A 24 6.01 -11.57 11.09
N GLU A 25 5.46 -10.52 11.70
CA GLU A 25 4.04 -10.21 11.61
C GLU A 25 3.62 -9.83 10.18
N ILE A 26 4.47 -9.07 9.47
CA ILE A 26 4.22 -8.72 8.06
C ILE A 26 4.22 -9.98 7.18
N LEU A 27 5.20 -10.85 7.36
CA LEU A 27 5.28 -12.12 6.62
C LEU A 27 4.10 -13.04 6.93
N HIS A 28 3.64 -13.10 8.18
CA HIS A 28 2.46 -13.87 8.55
C HIS A 28 1.19 -13.36 7.82
N ILE A 29 0.97 -12.05 7.75
CA ILE A 29 -0.15 -11.48 7.00
C ILE A 29 0.01 -11.77 5.49
N LEU A 30 1.22 -11.72 4.97
CA LEU A 30 1.52 -12.07 3.59
C LEU A 30 1.19 -13.55 3.28
N ASP A 31 1.52 -14.46 4.18
CA ASP A 31 1.21 -15.89 4.04
C ASP A 31 -0.30 -16.12 4.06
N ILE A 32 -1.04 -15.42 4.93
CA ILE A 32 -2.52 -15.41 4.88
C ILE A 32 -3.01 -14.92 3.52
N ALA A 33 -2.41 -13.86 2.94
CA ALA A 33 -2.81 -13.32 1.65
C ALA A 33 -2.60 -14.32 0.50
N LEU A 34 -1.47 -15.02 0.50
CA LEU A 34 -1.19 -16.09 -0.46
C LEU A 34 -2.19 -17.25 -0.32
N GLN A 35 -2.51 -17.64 0.93
CA GLN A 35 -3.50 -18.69 1.20
C GLN A 35 -4.90 -18.31 0.69
N VAL A 36 -5.40 -17.11 1.02
CA VAL A 36 -6.75 -16.71 0.58
C VAL A 36 -6.85 -16.49 -0.93
N LYS A 37 -5.74 -16.11 -1.59
CA LYS A 37 -5.67 -16.07 -3.06
C LYS A 37 -5.74 -17.48 -3.65
N ALA A 38 -5.04 -18.44 -3.06
CA ALA A 38 -5.09 -19.84 -3.47
C ALA A 38 -6.50 -20.44 -3.27
N GLU A 39 -7.17 -20.17 -2.14
CA GLU A 39 -8.56 -20.56 -1.88
C GLU A 39 -9.50 -19.99 -2.95
N ALA A 40 -9.38 -18.69 -3.25
CA ALA A 40 -10.20 -18.04 -4.28
C ALA A 40 -10.01 -18.68 -5.68
N ARG A 41 -8.77 -19.02 -6.06
CA ARG A 41 -8.46 -19.71 -7.31
C ARG A 41 -9.06 -21.11 -7.39
N ARG A 42 -9.26 -21.79 -6.26
CA ARG A 42 -9.94 -23.10 -6.19
C ARG A 42 -11.46 -22.98 -6.09
N GLY A 43 -12.01 -21.74 -6.05
CA GLY A 43 -13.44 -21.51 -5.90
C GLY A 43 -13.98 -21.85 -4.51
N GLU A 44 -13.12 -21.88 -3.49
CA GLU A 44 -13.52 -22.16 -2.11
C GLU A 44 -14.28 -20.97 -1.51
N ILE A 45 -15.41 -21.24 -0.88
CA ILE A 45 -16.25 -20.24 -0.24
C ILE A 45 -16.14 -20.39 1.27
N HIS A 46 -15.80 -19.30 1.94
CA HIS A 46 -15.70 -19.21 3.38
C HIS A 46 -16.59 -18.10 3.93
N GLN A 47 -16.93 -18.16 5.21
CA GLN A 47 -17.76 -17.17 5.90
C GLN A 47 -17.11 -16.71 7.22
N ARG A 48 -15.82 -16.35 7.15
CA ARG A 48 -15.02 -15.99 8.33
C ARG A 48 -15.43 -14.66 8.95
N PHE A 49 -16.16 -13.82 8.21
CA PHE A 49 -16.74 -12.56 8.71
C PHE A 49 -18.26 -12.59 8.89
N LEU A 50 -18.88 -13.78 8.93
CA LEU A 50 -20.32 -13.90 9.16
C LEU A 50 -20.73 -13.19 10.45
N GLY A 51 -21.75 -12.33 10.39
CA GLY A 51 -22.23 -11.53 11.50
C GLY A 51 -21.40 -10.30 11.85
N LYS A 52 -20.30 -10.04 11.13
CA LYS A 52 -19.47 -8.85 11.32
C LYS A 52 -19.82 -7.74 10.33
N THR A 53 -19.59 -6.50 10.75
CA THR A 53 -19.76 -5.29 9.92
C THR A 53 -18.48 -4.47 9.94
N ILE A 54 -18.17 -3.79 8.82
CA ILE A 54 -17.05 -2.86 8.72
C ILE A 54 -17.54 -1.51 8.18
N ALA A 55 -17.14 -0.41 8.84
CA ALA A 55 -17.35 0.93 8.32
C ALA A 55 -16.21 1.28 7.33
N LEU A 56 -16.58 1.75 6.13
CA LEU A 56 -15.63 2.19 5.09
C LEU A 56 -15.75 3.71 4.93
N ILE A 57 -14.85 4.45 5.57
CA ILE A 57 -14.87 5.92 5.61
C ILE A 57 -13.98 6.49 4.51
N PHE A 58 -14.55 7.29 3.61
CA PHE A 58 -13.83 7.85 2.47
C PHE A 58 -13.97 9.37 2.38
N GLU A 59 -12.89 10.10 2.69
CA GLU A 59 -12.73 11.51 2.38
C GLU A 59 -12.19 11.72 0.94
N LYS A 60 -11.43 10.74 0.42
CA LYS A 60 -10.90 10.73 -0.95
C LYS A 60 -11.55 9.64 -1.79
N ARG A 61 -11.93 9.98 -3.02
CA ARG A 61 -12.48 8.99 -3.97
C ARG A 61 -11.49 7.84 -4.23
N SER A 62 -12.00 6.63 -4.37
CA SER A 62 -11.19 5.47 -4.72
C SER A 62 -12.05 4.33 -5.27
N THR A 63 -11.71 3.85 -6.45
CA THR A 63 -12.30 2.63 -7.01
C THR A 63 -11.67 1.40 -6.36
N ARG A 64 -10.33 1.29 -6.42
CA ARG A 64 -9.60 0.07 -5.99
C ARG A 64 -9.74 -0.22 -4.50
N THR A 65 -9.49 0.77 -3.63
CA THR A 65 -9.58 0.55 -2.18
C THR A 65 -11.01 0.18 -1.79
N ARG A 66 -12.01 0.92 -2.28
CA ARG A 66 -13.41 0.63 -2.01
C ARG A 66 -13.80 -0.79 -2.45
N CYS A 67 -13.60 -1.10 -3.73
CA CYS A 67 -13.93 -2.43 -4.27
C CYS A 67 -13.18 -3.55 -3.53
N SER A 68 -11.90 -3.35 -3.19
CA SER A 68 -11.13 -4.37 -2.47
C SER A 68 -11.67 -4.65 -1.08
N PHE A 69 -12.04 -3.63 -0.30
CA PHE A 69 -12.64 -3.83 1.02
C PHE A 69 -14.05 -4.42 0.93
N GLU A 70 -14.91 -3.86 0.07
CA GLU A 70 -16.29 -4.33 -0.10
C GLU A 70 -16.31 -5.81 -0.54
N THR A 71 -15.54 -6.16 -1.58
CA THR A 71 -15.51 -7.54 -2.09
C THR A 71 -14.83 -8.50 -1.11
N ALA A 72 -13.66 -8.14 -0.55
CA ALA A 72 -12.94 -9.01 0.37
C ALA A 72 -13.74 -9.32 1.64
N PHE A 73 -14.47 -8.34 2.19
CA PHE A 73 -15.28 -8.53 3.38
C PHE A 73 -16.60 -9.25 3.08
N GLY A 74 -17.25 -8.89 1.96
CA GLY A 74 -18.50 -9.52 1.52
C GLY A 74 -18.34 -10.98 1.11
N GLU A 75 -17.27 -11.34 0.42
CA GLU A 75 -16.96 -12.72 0.03
C GLU A 75 -16.81 -13.65 1.24
N GLU A 76 -16.45 -13.12 2.40
CA GLU A 76 -16.32 -13.84 3.67
C GLU A 76 -17.59 -13.75 4.55
N GLY A 77 -18.74 -13.34 3.97
CA GLY A 77 -20.03 -13.26 4.68
C GLY A 77 -20.20 -12.04 5.57
N GLY A 78 -19.29 -11.09 5.54
CA GLY A 78 -19.38 -9.83 6.29
C GLY A 78 -20.18 -8.77 5.54
N ARG A 79 -20.61 -7.72 6.26
CA ARG A 79 -21.33 -6.59 5.68
C ARG A 79 -20.51 -5.31 5.72
N PRO A 80 -19.97 -4.83 4.58
CA PRO A 80 -19.35 -3.52 4.48
C PRO A 80 -20.42 -2.42 4.40
N VAL A 81 -20.16 -1.28 5.04
CA VAL A 81 -21.00 -0.09 5.00
C VAL A 81 -20.15 1.09 4.56
N PHE A 82 -20.43 1.60 3.38
CA PHE A 82 -19.73 2.75 2.83
C PHE A 82 -20.25 4.06 3.43
N LEU A 83 -19.33 4.91 3.86
CA LEU A 83 -19.58 6.21 4.47
C LEU A 83 -18.73 7.26 3.74
N SER A 84 -19.35 8.05 2.86
CA SER A 84 -18.64 9.16 2.21
C SER A 84 -18.55 10.37 3.15
N SER A 85 -17.63 11.29 2.87
CA SER A 85 -17.54 12.56 3.61
C SER A 85 -18.84 13.37 3.60
N ASN A 86 -19.69 13.17 2.60
CA ASN A 86 -21.00 13.84 2.52
C ASN A 86 -22.07 13.19 3.40
N ASP A 87 -21.84 11.93 3.83
CA ASP A 87 -22.80 11.15 4.62
C ASP A 87 -22.53 11.24 6.13
N ILE A 88 -21.36 11.72 6.53
CA ILE A 88 -20.90 11.76 7.92
C ILE A 88 -20.40 13.16 8.31
N GLN A 89 -20.37 13.44 9.60
CA GLN A 89 -19.98 14.73 10.19
C GLN A 89 -18.52 14.75 10.66
N LEU A 90 -17.67 13.83 10.16
CA LEU A 90 -16.32 13.60 10.65
C LEU A 90 -15.46 14.88 10.56
N GLY A 91 -15.03 15.37 11.72
CA GLY A 91 -14.11 16.52 11.82
C GLY A 91 -14.77 17.88 11.51
N ASP A 92 -16.07 17.94 11.25
CA ASP A 92 -16.82 19.17 11.02
C ASP A 92 -17.65 19.54 12.28
N LYS A 93 -18.87 19.05 12.40
CA LYS A 93 -19.74 19.30 13.57
C LYS A 93 -19.47 18.32 14.72
N GLU A 94 -18.91 17.15 14.41
CA GLU A 94 -18.54 16.13 15.40
C GLU A 94 -17.03 15.90 15.39
N SER A 95 -16.44 15.78 16.59
CA SER A 95 -15.01 15.48 16.67
C SER A 95 -14.69 14.08 16.15
N VAL A 96 -13.51 13.88 15.55
CA VAL A 96 -13.07 12.55 15.11
C VAL A 96 -13.11 11.53 16.24
N ALA A 97 -12.82 11.95 17.48
CA ALA A 97 -12.85 11.09 18.65
C ALA A 97 -14.28 10.65 19.02
N ASP A 98 -15.27 11.53 18.86
CA ASP A 98 -16.68 11.16 19.16
C ASP A 98 -17.24 10.26 18.06
N THR A 99 -17.01 10.59 16.80
CA THR A 99 -17.33 9.69 15.68
C THR A 99 -16.70 8.30 15.87
N ALA A 100 -15.42 8.23 16.28
CA ALA A 100 -14.74 6.97 16.56
C ALA A 100 -15.45 6.15 17.65
N ARG A 101 -15.83 6.78 18.76
CA ARG A 101 -16.57 6.12 19.86
C ARG A 101 -17.93 5.57 19.41
N VAL A 102 -18.65 6.33 18.60
CA VAL A 102 -19.95 5.91 18.04
C VAL A 102 -19.77 4.72 17.11
N LEU A 103 -18.86 4.81 16.14
CA LEU A 103 -18.61 3.73 15.17
C LEU A 103 -18.08 2.47 15.84
N GLY A 104 -17.25 2.62 16.87
CA GLY A 104 -16.74 1.50 17.67
C GLY A 104 -17.81 0.71 18.43
N ARG A 105 -19.02 1.28 18.63
CA ARG A 105 -20.18 0.59 19.23
C ARG A 105 -21.08 -0.10 18.20
N MET A 106 -20.91 0.23 16.92
CA MET A 106 -21.77 -0.24 15.83
C MET A 106 -21.07 -1.23 14.89
N PHE A 107 -19.75 -1.14 14.77
CA PHE A 107 -18.97 -1.90 13.79
C PHE A 107 -17.92 -2.80 14.45
N SER A 108 -17.47 -3.80 13.70
CA SER A 108 -16.38 -4.70 14.10
C SER A 108 -15.00 -4.17 13.73
N ALA A 109 -14.93 -3.28 12.74
CA ALA A 109 -13.72 -2.60 12.28
C ALA A 109 -14.08 -1.31 11.53
N ILE A 110 -13.07 -0.45 11.34
CA ILE A 110 -13.15 0.76 10.52
C ILE A 110 -12.03 0.70 9.47
N GLU A 111 -12.36 0.94 8.22
CA GLU A 111 -11.39 1.38 7.22
C GLU A 111 -11.49 2.89 7.07
N PHE A 112 -10.35 3.55 6.99
CA PHE A 112 -10.25 4.99 6.78
C PHE A 112 -9.38 5.31 5.58
N ARG A 113 -9.93 6.02 4.61
CA ARG A 113 -9.21 6.61 3.49
C ARG A 113 -9.44 8.12 3.44
N GLY A 114 -8.42 8.87 3.81
CA GLY A 114 -8.56 10.32 3.94
C GLY A 114 -7.29 11.10 3.65
N PHE A 115 -7.26 12.32 4.13
CA PHE A 115 -6.11 13.22 4.03
C PHE A 115 -5.18 13.03 5.23
N SER A 116 -5.70 13.26 6.41
CA SER A 116 -4.91 13.37 7.65
C SER A 116 -4.57 12.01 8.26
N GLN A 117 -3.28 11.73 8.42
CA GLN A 117 -2.82 10.59 9.22
C GLN A 117 -3.32 10.71 10.67
N LYS A 118 -3.40 11.94 11.21
CA LYS A 118 -3.91 12.20 12.56
C LYS A 118 -5.36 11.74 12.73
N HIS A 119 -6.22 11.83 11.70
CA HIS A 119 -7.57 11.30 11.76
C HIS A 119 -7.57 9.77 11.91
N ALA A 120 -6.73 9.07 11.16
CA ALA A 120 -6.59 7.61 11.29
C ALA A 120 -6.11 7.22 12.71
N GLU A 121 -5.18 7.97 13.28
CA GLU A 121 -4.67 7.76 14.65
C GLU A 121 -5.75 8.00 15.70
N LEU A 122 -6.53 9.08 15.59
CA LEU A 122 -7.62 9.37 16.51
C LEU A 122 -8.73 8.32 16.41
N LEU A 123 -9.07 7.88 15.20
CA LEU A 123 -10.01 6.76 15.02
C LEU A 123 -9.49 5.51 15.74
N ALA A 124 -8.23 5.12 15.55
CA ALA A 124 -7.63 3.96 16.21
C ALA A 124 -7.56 4.10 17.74
N GLN A 125 -7.30 5.31 18.23
CA GLN A 125 -7.20 5.60 19.66
C GLN A 125 -8.54 5.48 20.38
N TYR A 126 -9.65 5.90 19.76
CA TYR A 126 -10.93 6.07 20.42
C TYR A 126 -12.02 5.07 20.03
N ALA A 127 -11.87 4.34 18.92
CA ALA A 127 -12.91 3.41 18.46
C ALA A 127 -13.03 2.15 19.32
N GLY A 128 -11.93 1.67 19.92
CA GLY A 128 -11.90 0.41 20.67
C GLY A 128 -12.05 -0.84 19.77
N ILE A 129 -12.00 -0.68 18.47
CA ILE A 129 -12.02 -1.72 17.44
C ILE A 129 -10.89 -1.47 16.43
N PRO A 130 -10.45 -2.47 15.64
CA PRO A 130 -9.42 -2.30 14.63
C PRO A 130 -9.74 -1.19 13.62
N VAL A 131 -8.75 -0.34 13.36
CA VAL A 131 -8.78 0.67 12.30
C VAL A 131 -7.70 0.34 11.27
N ILE A 132 -8.08 0.32 10.00
CA ILE A 132 -7.22 0.00 8.88
C ILE A 132 -7.08 1.25 8.02
N ASN A 133 -5.84 1.74 7.87
CA ASN A 133 -5.53 2.86 6.98
C ASN A 133 -5.57 2.40 5.51
N GLY A 134 -6.63 2.74 4.79
CA GLY A 134 -6.75 2.51 3.35
C GLY A 134 -5.85 3.41 2.51
N LEU A 135 -5.62 4.64 2.97
CA LEU A 135 -4.65 5.64 2.50
C LEU A 135 -4.79 6.93 3.29
N THR A 136 -3.67 7.54 3.66
CA THR A 136 -3.58 8.95 4.08
C THR A 136 -2.53 9.68 3.23
N ASP A 137 -2.31 10.96 3.47
CA ASP A 137 -1.24 11.73 2.79
C ASP A 137 0.15 11.19 3.15
N GLU A 138 0.28 10.54 4.32
CA GLU A 138 1.56 10.01 4.79
C GLU A 138 1.80 8.54 4.44
N PHE A 139 0.76 7.69 4.44
CA PHE A 139 0.95 6.25 4.29
C PHE A 139 -0.13 5.59 3.41
N HIS A 140 0.28 4.52 2.72
CA HIS A 140 -0.60 3.61 2.00
C HIS A 140 -0.23 2.14 2.32
N PRO A 141 -0.43 1.68 3.57
CA PRO A 141 0.07 0.37 4.02
C PRO A 141 -0.54 -0.80 3.27
N THR A 142 -1.82 -0.72 2.88
CA THR A 142 -2.50 -1.77 2.13
C THR A 142 -1.95 -1.94 0.71
N GLN A 143 -1.41 -0.86 0.10
CA GLN A 143 -0.72 -0.94 -1.18
C GLN A 143 0.63 -1.62 -1.02
N ALA A 144 1.45 -1.17 -0.08
CA ALA A 144 2.79 -1.72 0.13
C ALA A 144 2.77 -3.24 0.38
N LEU A 145 1.75 -3.78 1.06
CA LEU A 145 1.61 -5.22 1.23
C LEU A 145 1.27 -5.93 -0.09
N ALA A 146 0.42 -5.34 -0.93
CA ALA A 146 0.11 -5.89 -2.25
C ALA A 146 1.33 -5.87 -3.17
N ASP A 147 2.18 -4.84 -3.05
CA ASP A 147 3.41 -4.72 -3.81
C ASP A 147 4.38 -5.85 -3.48
N VAL A 148 4.63 -6.10 -2.19
CA VAL A 148 5.52 -7.21 -1.79
C VAL A 148 4.91 -8.58 -2.07
N MET A 149 3.57 -8.74 -2.01
CA MET A 149 2.91 -9.96 -2.46
C MET A 149 3.18 -10.23 -3.95
N THR A 150 3.05 -9.21 -4.78
CA THR A 150 3.29 -9.29 -6.23
C THR A 150 4.75 -9.67 -6.52
N LEU A 151 5.71 -9.05 -5.83
CA LEU A 151 7.12 -9.40 -5.91
C LEU A 151 7.39 -10.84 -5.48
N LYS A 152 6.76 -11.28 -4.37
CA LYS A 152 6.89 -12.65 -3.86
C LYS A 152 6.36 -13.69 -4.85
N GLU A 153 5.22 -13.42 -5.47
CA GLU A 153 4.65 -14.31 -6.50
C GLU A 153 5.53 -14.37 -7.75
N LYS A 154 6.06 -13.23 -8.19
CA LYS A 154 6.90 -13.15 -9.40
C LYS A 154 8.25 -13.81 -9.24
N PHE A 155 8.93 -13.57 -8.12
CA PHE A 155 10.33 -13.96 -7.91
C PHE A 155 10.53 -15.14 -6.95
N GLY A 156 9.47 -15.60 -6.27
CA GLY A 156 9.53 -16.69 -5.28
C GLY A 156 10.22 -16.31 -3.96
N LYS A 157 10.85 -15.15 -3.89
CA LYS A 157 11.59 -14.64 -2.72
C LYS A 157 11.34 -13.14 -2.56
N LEU A 158 11.72 -12.58 -1.41
CA LEU A 158 11.72 -11.13 -1.15
C LEU A 158 13.14 -10.64 -0.86
N GLN A 159 13.84 -11.32 0.04
CA GLN A 159 15.18 -10.90 0.48
C GLN A 159 16.15 -10.81 -0.70
N GLY A 160 16.87 -9.69 -0.75
CA GLY A 160 17.87 -9.40 -1.77
C GLY A 160 17.32 -8.97 -3.13
N LEU A 161 16.01 -8.80 -3.30
CA LEU A 161 15.46 -8.12 -4.49
C LEU A 161 15.86 -6.65 -4.49
N ASN A 162 15.99 -6.08 -5.68
CA ASN A 162 16.29 -4.67 -5.91
C ASN A 162 15.06 -3.97 -6.50
N VAL A 163 14.46 -3.06 -5.75
CA VAL A 163 13.33 -2.24 -6.20
C VAL A 163 13.82 -0.81 -6.46
N ALA A 164 13.57 -0.27 -7.64
CA ALA A 164 13.79 1.12 -7.97
C ALA A 164 12.45 1.86 -8.02
N PHE A 165 12.21 2.78 -7.09
CA PHE A 165 11.09 3.72 -7.15
C PHE A 165 11.55 4.98 -7.87
N VAL A 166 10.90 5.34 -8.98
CA VAL A 166 11.28 6.46 -9.84
C VAL A 166 10.16 7.49 -9.88
N GLY A 167 10.36 8.68 -9.33
CA GLY A 167 9.34 9.73 -9.30
C GLY A 167 9.39 10.61 -8.05
N ASP A 168 8.24 10.97 -7.47
CA ASP A 168 8.17 11.75 -6.22
C ASP A 168 8.44 10.85 -5.00
N GLY A 169 9.66 10.92 -4.46
CA GLY A 169 10.08 10.13 -3.31
C GLY A 169 9.41 10.52 -1.98
N ARG A 170 8.67 11.65 -1.94
CA ARG A 170 7.99 12.12 -0.73
C ARG A 170 6.59 11.54 -0.58
N ASN A 171 6.03 10.94 -1.65
CA ASN A 171 4.65 10.48 -1.62
C ASN A 171 4.44 9.31 -0.66
N ASN A 172 3.20 9.08 -0.29
CA ASN A 172 2.80 8.05 0.68
C ASN A 172 3.10 6.62 0.21
N VAL A 173 3.11 6.37 -1.11
CA VAL A 173 3.43 5.04 -1.69
C VAL A 173 4.93 4.78 -1.57
N ALA A 174 5.78 5.73 -1.99
CA ALA A 174 7.23 5.63 -1.84
C ALA A 174 7.62 5.40 -0.37
N ARG A 175 7.01 6.19 0.54
CA ARG A 175 7.23 6.09 1.99
C ARG A 175 6.85 4.71 2.52
N SER A 176 5.67 4.21 2.21
CA SER A 176 5.19 2.91 2.70
C SER A 176 5.97 1.75 2.10
N LEU A 177 6.34 1.85 0.82
CA LEU A 177 7.16 0.85 0.13
C LEU A 177 8.58 0.80 0.73
N MET A 178 9.19 1.96 1.01
CA MET A 178 10.51 2.03 1.64
C MET A 178 10.52 1.35 3.01
N ILE A 179 9.50 1.59 3.85
CA ILE A 179 9.39 0.97 5.18
C ILE A 179 9.28 -0.55 5.07
N ILE A 180 8.38 -1.06 4.24
CA ILE A 180 8.15 -2.51 4.15
C ILE A 180 9.33 -3.22 3.50
N CYS A 181 9.98 -2.62 2.49
CA CYS A 181 11.20 -3.13 1.88
C CYS A 181 12.34 -3.21 2.90
N ALA A 182 12.57 -2.13 3.66
CA ALA A 182 13.59 -2.08 4.70
C ALA A 182 13.42 -3.19 5.75
N LYS A 183 12.19 -3.49 6.14
CA LYS A 183 11.90 -4.55 7.12
C LYS A 183 12.03 -5.96 6.57
N LEU A 184 11.73 -6.16 5.29
CA LEU A 184 11.70 -7.50 4.67
C LEU A 184 12.98 -7.90 3.91
N GLY A 185 14.06 -7.12 4.05
CA GLY A 185 15.33 -7.44 3.41
C GLY A 185 15.34 -7.18 1.90
N ILE A 186 14.45 -6.30 1.41
CA ILE A 186 14.38 -5.86 0.00
C ILE A 186 15.20 -4.58 -0.13
N ASN A 187 16.16 -4.55 -1.05
CA ASN A 187 16.88 -3.31 -1.37
C ASN A 187 15.96 -2.35 -2.10
N ILE A 188 15.98 -1.08 -1.71
CA ILE A 188 15.18 -0.06 -2.39
C ILE A 188 16.04 1.16 -2.73
N THR A 189 15.92 1.61 -3.98
CA THR A 189 16.51 2.86 -4.46
C THR A 189 15.40 3.84 -4.80
N ILE A 190 15.33 4.97 -4.12
CA ILE A 190 14.43 6.07 -4.47
C ILE A 190 15.18 7.00 -5.42
N ILE A 191 14.70 7.10 -6.65
CA ILE A 191 15.29 7.93 -7.70
C ILE A 191 14.33 9.08 -7.98
N ALA A 192 14.70 10.27 -7.53
CA ALA A 192 13.85 11.46 -7.55
C ALA A 192 14.70 12.73 -7.78
N PRO A 193 14.10 13.84 -8.24
CA PRO A 193 14.73 15.16 -8.08
C PRO A 193 15.06 15.44 -6.61
N LYS A 194 16.12 16.19 -6.32
CA LYS A 194 16.55 16.47 -4.92
C LYS A 194 15.46 17.12 -4.07
N GLU A 195 14.64 17.96 -4.68
CA GLU A 195 13.51 18.65 -4.05
C GLU A 195 12.37 17.70 -3.68
N LEU A 196 12.39 16.49 -4.23
CA LEU A 196 11.40 15.45 -4.01
C LEU A 196 11.97 14.22 -3.30
N PHE A 197 13.09 14.36 -2.59
CA PHE A 197 13.62 13.29 -1.74
C PHE A 197 12.71 13.03 -0.54
N PRO A 198 12.63 11.78 -0.06
CA PRO A 198 11.96 11.46 1.18
C PRO A 198 12.50 12.30 2.35
N ALA A 199 11.66 12.55 3.35
CA ALA A 199 12.07 13.24 4.55
C ALA A 199 13.16 12.46 5.32
N GLU A 200 14.14 13.17 5.89
CA GLU A 200 15.31 12.57 6.53
C GLU A 200 14.97 11.67 7.72
N ASP A 201 13.94 12.02 8.49
CA ASP A 201 13.47 11.26 9.64
C ASP A 201 13.01 9.84 9.22
N ILE A 202 12.23 9.74 8.14
CA ILE A 202 11.77 8.44 7.64
C ILE A 202 12.91 7.63 7.01
N VAL A 203 13.85 8.28 6.33
CA VAL A 203 15.04 7.62 5.79
C VAL A 203 15.88 7.04 6.93
N SER A 204 16.09 7.81 8.00
CA SER A 204 16.82 7.36 9.19
C SER A 204 16.16 6.14 9.85
N LEU A 205 14.84 6.20 10.06
CA LEU A 205 14.08 5.05 10.59
C LEU A 205 14.23 3.80 9.70
N CYS A 206 14.12 3.97 8.39
CA CYS A 206 14.25 2.86 7.44
C CYS A 206 15.67 2.28 7.42
N ASN A 207 16.72 3.11 7.54
CA ASN A 207 18.10 2.64 7.67
C ASN A 207 18.27 1.75 8.91
N GLY A 208 17.67 2.10 10.05
CA GLY A 208 17.68 1.28 11.25
C GLY A 208 16.96 -0.08 11.10
N PHE A 209 15.94 -0.18 10.23
CA PHE A 209 15.33 -1.45 9.85
C PHE A 209 16.22 -2.22 8.88
N ALA A 210 16.81 -1.53 7.92
CA ALA A 210 17.67 -2.11 6.90
C ALA A 210 18.93 -2.76 7.51
N GLU A 211 19.54 -2.15 8.50
CA GLU A 211 20.66 -2.75 9.26
C GLU A 211 20.30 -4.12 9.86
N LYS A 212 19.06 -4.25 10.37
CA LYS A 212 18.59 -5.50 10.98
C LYS A 212 18.21 -6.57 9.97
N SER A 213 17.65 -6.17 8.83
CA SER A 213 17.16 -7.08 7.78
C SER A 213 18.23 -7.45 6.75
N GLY A 214 19.33 -6.69 6.69
CA GLY A 214 20.36 -6.81 5.66
C GLY A 214 20.00 -6.15 4.33
N SER A 215 18.95 -5.32 4.27
CA SER A 215 18.60 -4.56 3.07
C SER A 215 19.44 -3.29 2.92
N LYS A 216 19.42 -2.70 1.74
CA LYS A 216 20.07 -1.42 1.44
C LYS A 216 19.04 -0.40 0.97
N ILE A 217 19.12 0.82 1.52
CA ILE A 217 18.34 1.97 1.10
C ILE A 217 19.26 2.96 0.42
N THR A 218 18.88 3.40 -0.78
CA THR A 218 19.63 4.40 -1.55
C THR A 218 18.67 5.50 -1.98
N ILE A 219 19.04 6.76 -1.75
CA ILE A 219 18.30 7.94 -2.21
C ILE A 219 19.20 8.68 -3.20
N SER A 220 18.73 8.94 -4.41
CA SER A 220 19.52 9.59 -5.44
C SER A 220 18.68 10.29 -6.49
N HIS A 221 19.29 11.26 -7.19
CA HIS A 221 18.73 11.87 -8.39
C HIS A 221 19.30 11.24 -9.68
N ASP A 222 20.23 10.31 -9.55
CA ASP A 222 20.87 9.65 -10.69
C ASP A 222 20.04 8.48 -11.20
N ILE A 223 19.46 8.64 -12.39
CA ILE A 223 18.62 7.64 -13.06
C ILE A 223 19.40 6.36 -13.39
N SER A 224 20.72 6.44 -13.55
CA SER A 224 21.56 5.27 -13.86
C SER A 224 21.49 4.18 -12.77
N LEU A 225 21.07 4.55 -11.55
CA LEU A 225 20.89 3.62 -10.42
C LEU A 225 19.69 2.69 -10.56
N VAL A 226 18.91 2.76 -11.65
CA VAL A 226 17.94 1.70 -12.02
C VAL A 226 18.65 0.40 -12.43
N LYS A 227 19.96 0.46 -12.71
CA LYS A 227 20.76 -0.70 -13.07
C LYS A 227 20.60 -1.82 -12.03
N ASP A 228 20.46 -3.04 -12.53
CA ASP A 228 20.25 -4.26 -11.75
C ASP A 228 18.93 -4.30 -10.93
N ALA A 229 17.99 -3.38 -11.16
CA ALA A 229 16.68 -3.44 -10.53
C ALA A 229 15.89 -4.67 -11.02
N ASP A 230 15.25 -5.37 -10.07
CA ASP A 230 14.31 -6.45 -10.36
C ASP A 230 12.91 -5.90 -10.61
N SER A 231 12.59 -4.75 -10.01
CA SER A 231 11.35 -4.01 -10.24
C SER A 231 11.60 -2.52 -10.36
N VAL A 232 10.97 -1.89 -11.35
CA VAL A 232 10.83 -0.44 -11.47
C VAL A 232 9.41 -0.06 -11.09
N TYR A 233 9.29 0.82 -10.11
CA TYR A 233 8.02 1.31 -9.58
C TYR A 233 7.89 2.81 -9.81
N THR A 234 6.71 3.27 -10.20
CA THR A 234 6.40 4.72 -10.22
C THR A 234 4.97 4.98 -9.74
N ASP A 235 4.66 6.22 -9.48
CA ASP A 235 3.33 6.71 -9.13
C ASP A 235 3.07 8.03 -9.86
N VAL A 236 1.82 8.49 -9.85
CA VAL A 236 1.43 9.78 -10.45
C VAL A 236 2.31 10.92 -9.94
N TRP A 237 2.67 11.82 -10.85
CA TRP A 237 3.52 12.96 -10.51
C TRP A 237 2.84 14.03 -9.66
N THR A 238 1.51 14.03 -9.65
CA THR A 238 0.71 14.97 -8.86
C THR A 238 -0.33 14.20 -8.08
N SER A 239 -0.20 14.21 -6.76
CA SER A 239 -1.16 13.56 -5.86
C SER A 239 -2.46 14.36 -5.77
N MET A 240 -3.54 13.69 -5.34
CA MET A 240 -4.83 14.37 -5.07
C MET A 240 -4.65 15.44 -4.00
N GLY A 241 -5.06 16.68 -4.31
CA GLY A 241 -4.90 17.86 -3.46
C GLY A 241 -3.69 18.74 -3.80
N GLU A 242 -2.84 18.32 -4.75
CA GLU A 242 -1.66 19.08 -5.19
C GLU A 242 -1.78 19.65 -6.62
N GLU A 243 -2.98 19.74 -7.15
CA GLU A 243 -3.26 20.14 -8.54
C GLU A 243 -2.67 21.53 -8.90
N ALA A 244 -2.52 22.42 -7.90
CA ALA A 244 -1.91 23.75 -8.07
C ALA A 244 -0.43 23.68 -8.50
N HIS A 245 0.27 22.59 -8.23
CA HIS A 245 1.69 22.39 -8.54
C HIS A 245 1.92 21.50 -9.77
N LYS A 246 0.87 21.13 -10.49
CA LYS A 246 0.92 20.10 -11.55
C LYS A 246 1.96 20.40 -12.63
N GLU A 247 1.97 21.60 -13.20
CA GLU A 247 2.88 21.95 -14.30
C GLU A 247 4.34 21.97 -13.85
N THR A 248 4.62 22.53 -12.67
CA THR A 248 5.97 22.54 -12.08
C THR A 248 6.47 21.13 -11.82
N ARG A 249 5.60 20.27 -11.22
CA ARG A 249 5.93 18.86 -10.98
C ARG A 249 6.21 18.11 -12.26
N LYS A 250 5.35 18.29 -13.25
CA LYS A 250 5.49 17.67 -14.58
C LYS A 250 6.81 18.04 -15.25
N ALA A 251 7.20 19.31 -15.23
CA ALA A 251 8.47 19.76 -15.78
C ALA A 251 9.67 19.13 -15.04
N MET A 252 9.61 19.09 -13.70
CA MET A 252 10.67 18.54 -12.86
C MET A 252 10.82 17.03 -13.01
N LEU A 253 9.70 16.29 -13.12
CA LEU A 253 9.67 14.84 -13.17
C LEU A 253 9.76 14.25 -14.58
N LYS A 254 9.62 15.07 -15.62
CA LYS A 254 9.73 14.60 -17.02
C LYS A 254 10.98 13.76 -17.32
N PRO A 255 12.19 14.09 -16.80
CA PRO A 255 13.36 13.22 -16.97
C PRO A 255 13.25 11.85 -16.31
N TYR A 256 12.34 11.69 -15.34
CA TYR A 256 12.12 10.48 -14.55
C TYR A 256 10.95 9.64 -15.08
N GLN A 257 10.46 9.91 -16.29
CA GLN A 257 9.41 9.08 -16.91
C GLN A 257 9.90 7.64 -17.10
N VAL A 258 9.10 6.68 -16.65
CA VAL A 258 9.38 5.27 -16.91
C VAL A 258 8.98 4.94 -18.34
N ASN A 259 9.97 4.76 -19.18
CA ASN A 259 9.84 4.43 -20.59
C ASN A 259 10.70 3.21 -20.94
N LYS A 260 10.66 2.77 -22.18
CA LYS A 260 11.42 1.61 -22.65
C LYS A 260 12.93 1.74 -22.45
N ALA A 261 13.48 2.94 -22.62
CA ALA A 261 14.92 3.18 -22.43
C ALA A 261 15.30 3.01 -20.95
N LEU A 262 14.49 3.52 -20.01
CA LEU A 262 14.70 3.34 -18.57
C LEU A 262 14.57 1.87 -18.18
N MET A 263 13.57 1.15 -18.69
CA MET A 263 13.42 -0.29 -18.44
C MET A 263 14.63 -1.08 -18.98
N ALA A 264 15.11 -0.75 -20.18
CA ALA A 264 16.31 -1.38 -20.74
C ALA A 264 17.59 -1.06 -19.96
N ALA A 265 17.69 0.13 -19.34
CA ALA A 265 18.83 0.54 -18.51
C ALA A 265 19.00 -0.29 -17.24
N THR A 266 17.99 -1.06 -16.83
CA THR A 266 18.13 -2.04 -15.74
C THR A 266 19.10 -3.17 -16.09
N GLY A 267 19.29 -3.45 -17.37
CA GLY A 267 20.15 -4.53 -17.87
C GLY A 267 19.59 -5.93 -17.64
N LYS A 268 18.32 -6.07 -17.23
CA LYS A 268 17.66 -7.34 -16.96
C LYS A 268 16.35 -7.45 -17.74
N ASP A 269 16.21 -8.45 -18.58
CA ASP A 269 14.94 -8.75 -19.27
C ASP A 269 13.83 -9.18 -18.30
N SER A 270 14.21 -9.68 -17.13
CA SER A 270 13.29 -10.10 -16.07
C SER A 270 12.76 -8.97 -15.21
N THR A 271 13.26 -7.72 -15.37
CA THR A 271 12.75 -6.58 -14.63
C THR A 271 11.27 -6.37 -14.88
N VAL A 272 10.49 -6.16 -13.83
CA VAL A 272 9.07 -5.89 -13.92
C VAL A 272 8.74 -4.43 -13.67
N PHE A 273 7.67 -3.95 -14.28
CA PHE A 273 7.09 -2.63 -14.03
C PHE A 273 5.92 -2.75 -13.05
N MET A 274 5.86 -1.82 -12.08
CA MET A 274 4.81 -1.75 -11.07
C MET A 274 4.27 -0.32 -10.91
N HIS A 275 2.99 -0.19 -10.58
CA HIS A 275 2.31 1.07 -10.35
C HIS A 275 1.05 0.86 -9.48
N CYS A 276 0.82 1.69 -8.46
CA CYS A 276 -0.35 1.55 -7.58
C CYS A 276 -1.70 1.89 -8.25
N LEU A 277 -1.68 2.53 -9.41
CA LEU A 277 -2.84 3.05 -10.14
C LEU A 277 -3.64 4.12 -9.36
N PRO A 278 -4.30 5.09 -10.05
CA PRO A 278 -4.38 5.21 -11.52
C PRO A 278 -3.07 5.70 -12.12
N ALA A 279 -2.79 5.34 -13.37
CA ALA A 279 -1.64 5.86 -14.11
C ALA A 279 -2.09 6.88 -15.17
N ILE A 280 -1.25 7.89 -15.42
CA ILE A 280 -1.45 8.84 -16.52
C ILE A 280 -0.44 8.48 -17.62
N LYS A 281 -0.86 7.61 -18.55
CA LYS A 281 -0.03 7.19 -19.65
C LYS A 281 0.45 8.40 -20.48
N GLY A 282 1.76 8.45 -20.73
CA GLY A 282 2.43 9.58 -21.38
C GLY A 282 2.96 10.64 -20.40
N GLU A 283 2.59 10.56 -19.09
CA GLU A 283 3.24 11.35 -18.02
C GLU A 283 4.28 10.49 -17.29
N GLU A 284 3.98 9.89 -16.14
CA GLU A 284 4.95 9.14 -15.34
C GLU A 284 5.40 7.82 -15.98
N VAL A 285 4.60 7.26 -16.86
CA VAL A 285 4.91 6.04 -17.59
C VAL A 285 4.41 6.13 -19.04
N THR A 286 5.17 5.54 -19.98
CA THR A 286 4.70 5.40 -21.36
C THR A 286 3.68 4.27 -21.49
N GLU A 287 2.76 4.38 -22.46
CA GLU A 287 1.79 3.32 -22.73
C GLU A 287 2.45 1.98 -23.08
N GLU A 288 3.55 2.02 -23.82
CA GLU A 288 4.32 0.84 -24.22
C GLU A 288 4.84 0.05 -23.01
N VAL A 289 5.31 0.72 -21.95
CA VAL A 289 5.74 0.06 -20.70
C VAL A 289 4.56 -0.40 -19.90
N PHE A 290 3.54 0.44 -19.77
CA PHE A 290 2.36 0.15 -18.97
C PHE A 290 1.58 -1.08 -19.46
N GLU A 291 1.42 -1.22 -20.79
CA GLU A 291 0.73 -2.35 -21.43
C GLU A 291 1.70 -3.48 -21.85
N GLY A 292 2.99 -3.30 -21.59
CA GLY A 292 4.03 -4.23 -22.01
C GLY A 292 4.05 -5.52 -21.17
N PRO A 293 4.77 -6.55 -21.65
CA PRO A 293 4.81 -7.87 -21.00
C PRO A 293 5.54 -7.91 -19.67
N GLN A 294 6.29 -6.85 -19.33
CA GLN A 294 6.96 -6.70 -18.04
C GLN A 294 6.07 -6.02 -16.98
N SER A 295 4.90 -5.52 -17.37
CA SER A 295 3.96 -4.84 -16.47
C SER A 295 3.23 -5.84 -15.59
N LEU A 296 3.23 -5.61 -14.29
CA LEU A 296 2.49 -6.38 -13.29
C LEU A 296 1.36 -5.57 -12.62
N VAL A 297 0.94 -4.47 -13.25
CA VAL A 297 -0.03 -3.54 -12.64
C VAL A 297 -1.40 -4.19 -12.36
N TRP A 298 -1.80 -5.16 -13.17
CA TRP A 298 -3.07 -5.85 -13.02
C TRP A 298 -3.03 -6.89 -11.90
N GLU A 299 -1.95 -7.69 -11.83
CA GLU A 299 -1.68 -8.63 -10.74
C GLU A 299 -1.55 -7.89 -9.41
N GLN A 300 -0.85 -6.76 -9.41
CA GLN A 300 -0.69 -5.88 -8.26
C GLN A 300 -2.06 -5.33 -7.80
N ALA A 301 -2.93 -4.93 -8.72
CA ALA A 301 -4.27 -4.46 -8.42
C ALA A 301 -5.17 -5.59 -7.88
N GLU A 302 -5.09 -6.80 -8.44
CA GLU A 302 -5.78 -7.99 -7.91
C GLU A 302 -5.33 -8.31 -6.49
N ASN A 303 -4.02 -8.28 -6.24
CA ASN A 303 -3.43 -8.57 -4.94
C ASN A 303 -3.91 -7.63 -3.82
N ARG A 304 -4.41 -6.43 -4.16
CA ARG A 304 -5.06 -5.53 -3.19
C ARG A 304 -6.24 -6.20 -2.49
N LYS A 305 -7.07 -6.95 -3.21
CA LYS A 305 -8.22 -7.66 -2.62
C LYS A 305 -7.74 -8.74 -1.63
N HIS A 306 -6.76 -9.53 -2.02
CA HIS A 306 -6.26 -10.64 -1.21
C HIS A 306 -5.49 -10.18 0.04
N THR A 307 -4.65 -9.16 -0.10
CA THR A 307 -3.91 -8.59 1.04
C THR A 307 -4.82 -7.85 2.02
N ILE A 308 -5.82 -7.13 1.54
CA ILE A 308 -6.84 -6.49 2.40
C ILE A 308 -7.66 -7.55 3.13
N LYS A 309 -8.06 -8.64 2.45
CA LYS A 309 -8.72 -9.79 3.10
C LYS A 309 -7.84 -10.37 4.22
N ALA A 310 -6.56 -10.58 3.94
CA ALA A 310 -5.60 -11.10 4.92
C ALA A 310 -5.42 -10.16 6.14
N ILE A 311 -5.29 -8.86 5.91
CA ILE A 311 -5.23 -7.84 6.98
C ILE A 311 -6.46 -7.94 7.87
N MET A 312 -7.66 -7.98 7.29
CA MET A 312 -8.90 -8.09 8.06
C MET A 312 -8.99 -9.41 8.83
N LEU A 313 -8.56 -10.53 8.24
CA LEU A 313 -8.52 -11.84 8.92
C LEU A 313 -7.51 -11.87 10.08
N ALA A 314 -6.41 -11.16 9.95
CA ALA A 314 -5.40 -11.07 10.99
C ALA A 314 -5.83 -10.17 12.17
N LEU A 315 -6.64 -9.14 11.92
CA LEU A 315 -7.00 -8.14 12.93
C LEU A 315 -8.35 -8.39 13.60
N LEU A 316 -9.30 -9.11 12.96
CA LEU A 316 -10.66 -9.39 13.41
C LEU A 316 -10.85 -10.80 13.94
#